data_a84885e6a08f2cbc7c931b1f95d0fda0
#
_entry.id   a84885e6a08f2cbc7c931b1f95d0fda0
#
_cell.length_a   1.000
_cell.length_b   1.000
_cell.length_c   1.000
_cell.angle_alpha   90.00
_cell.angle_beta   90.00
_cell.angle_gamma   90.00
#
_symmetry.space_group_name_H-M   'P 1'
#
loop_
_entity.id
_entity.type
_entity.pdbx_description
1 polymer ?
#
loop_
_entity_poly.entity_id
_entity_poly.type
_entity_poly.pdbx_seq_one_letter_code
_entity_poly.pdbx_strand_id
1 'polypeptide(L)'
;VTLFMVMAGVNFALYYKLISGRLRSIRRDTELRAYLAFFLLATVIIALSLHGETYQGVGESLRYAAFQAASILTTTGYATADFAAWPAVAQIVLFILMFVGGSAGSTGGGIKVVRVVTLFKQGLNEMKYLLHPRGVFRIRISGEPVGKHIAYAISGFVFLYFFLLLLTTMLVAIAGNDILTSLTTALATLGNIGPGFGKIGPTLNY
;
A
#
# COMPACT_ATOMS: atom_id res chain seq x y z
N VAL A 1 -2.33 0.46 19.34
CA VAL A 1 -1.65 -0.37 18.32
C VAL A 1 -1.69 0.35 16.97
N THR A 2 -2.85 0.76 16.43
CA THR A 2 -2.99 1.42 15.11
C THR A 2 -2.02 2.57 14.91
N LEU A 3 -1.92 3.49 15.88
CA LEU A 3 -1.01 4.63 15.80
C LEU A 3 0.46 4.18 15.61
N PHE A 4 0.90 3.18 16.38
CA PHE A 4 2.28 2.67 16.26
C PHE A 4 2.52 1.95 14.92
N MET A 5 1.53 1.23 14.39
CA MET A 5 1.63 0.65 13.04
C MET A 5 1.81 1.75 11.99
N VAL A 6 0.97 2.80 12.02
CA VAL A 6 1.11 3.94 11.11
C VAL A 6 2.46 4.61 11.25
N MET A 7 2.95 4.82 12.48
CA MET A 7 4.30 5.37 12.72
C MET A 7 5.40 4.46 12.16
N ALA A 8 5.32 3.14 12.35
CA ALA A 8 6.32 2.19 11.84
C ALA A 8 6.39 2.17 10.30
N GLY A 9 5.28 2.48 9.62
CA GLY A 9 5.23 2.61 8.16
C GLY A 9 5.81 3.92 7.59
N VAL A 10 6.17 4.89 8.43
CA VAL A 10 6.82 6.15 8.02
C VAL A 10 8.33 5.94 7.88
N ASN A 11 8.95 6.66 6.95
CA ASN A 11 10.40 6.67 6.77
C ASN A 11 11.11 7.16 8.04
N PHE A 12 11.99 6.35 8.60
CA PHE A 12 12.72 6.68 9.83
C PHE A 12 13.60 7.93 9.75
N ALA A 13 14.09 8.28 8.55
CA ALA A 13 14.83 9.53 8.35
C ALA A 13 13.97 10.78 8.67
N LEU A 14 12.63 10.68 8.57
CA LEU A 14 11.75 11.79 8.93
C LEU A 14 11.67 12.01 10.45
N TYR A 15 11.78 10.95 11.25
CA TYR A 15 11.89 11.07 12.71
C TYR A 15 13.17 11.77 13.13
N TYR A 16 14.30 11.45 12.49
CA TYR A 16 15.54 12.18 12.71
C TYR A 16 15.41 13.67 12.35
N LYS A 17 14.75 13.99 11.22
CA LYS A 17 14.47 15.39 10.84
C LYS A 17 13.54 16.09 11.83
N LEU A 18 12.60 15.36 12.42
CA LEU A 18 11.69 15.89 13.45
C LEU A 18 12.47 16.30 14.70
N ILE A 19 13.31 15.40 15.22
CA ILE A 19 14.17 15.67 16.38
C ILE A 19 15.16 16.83 16.10
N SER A 20 15.64 16.92 14.86
CA SER A 20 16.55 18.01 14.41
C SER A 20 15.82 19.33 14.09
N GLY A 21 14.52 19.47 14.38
CA GLY A 21 13.74 20.69 14.20
C GLY A 21 13.42 21.08 12.75
N ARG A 22 13.68 20.20 11.77
CA ARG A 22 13.50 20.49 10.33
C ARG A 22 12.07 20.27 9.84
N LEU A 23 11.06 20.83 10.51
CA LEU A 23 9.62 20.60 10.25
C LEU A 23 9.20 20.96 8.82
N ARG A 24 9.79 21.99 8.21
CA ARG A 24 9.46 22.41 6.84
C ARG A 24 9.81 21.33 5.81
N SER A 25 10.89 20.58 6.04
CA SER A 25 11.29 19.45 5.18
C SER A 25 10.29 18.29 5.27
N ILE A 26 9.75 18.01 6.45
CA ILE A 26 8.78 16.95 6.69
C ILE A 26 7.45 17.29 5.97
N ARG A 27 6.95 18.51 6.12
CA ARG A 27 5.70 18.94 5.48
C ARG A 27 5.78 18.92 3.95
N ARG A 28 6.97 19.05 3.36
CA ARG A 28 7.19 19.01 1.90
C ARG A 28 7.50 17.60 1.38
N ASP A 29 7.60 16.61 2.26
CA ASP A 29 7.88 15.25 1.84
C ASP A 29 6.71 14.65 1.08
N THR A 30 6.96 14.29 -0.19
CA THR A 30 5.93 13.77 -1.09
C THR A 30 5.51 12.36 -0.68
N GLU A 31 6.46 11.54 -0.19
CA GLU A 31 6.18 10.18 0.20
C GLU A 31 5.29 10.13 1.45
N LEU A 32 5.64 10.92 2.49
CA LEU A 32 4.82 11.00 3.71
C LEU A 32 3.38 11.44 3.41
N ARG A 33 3.23 12.45 2.56
CA ARG A 33 1.91 12.96 2.18
C ARG A 33 1.10 11.90 1.43
N ALA A 34 1.72 11.16 0.50
CA ALA A 34 1.07 10.09 -0.23
C ALA A 34 0.72 8.91 0.70
N TYR A 35 1.63 8.52 1.58
CA TYR A 35 1.41 7.47 2.58
C TYR A 35 0.20 7.78 3.47
N LEU A 36 0.16 8.99 4.05
CA LEU A 36 -0.97 9.43 4.87
C LEU A 36 -2.27 9.53 4.06
N ALA A 37 -2.20 9.98 2.80
CA ALA A 37 -3.35 10.02 1.91
C ALA A 37 -3.90 8.61 1.63
N PHE A 38 -3.05 7.63 1.32
CA PHE A 38 -3.48 6.24 1.15
C PHE A 38 -4.14 5.68 2.40
N PHE A 39 -3.53 5.89 3.57
CA PHE A 39 -4.08 5.44 4.84
C PHE A 39 -5.44 6.08 5.13
N LEU A 40 -5.54 7.41 5.04
CA LEU A 40 -6.78 8.14 5.36
C LEU A 40 -7.90 7.83 4.36
N LEU A 41 -7.61 7.84 3.05
CA LEU A 41 -8.60 7.52 2.03
C LEU A 41 -9.12 6.09 2.18
N ALA A 42 -8.23 5.12 2.37
CA ALA A 42 -8.64 3.74 2.60
C ALA A 42 -9.49 3.61 3.86
N THR A 43 -9.07 4.23 4.97
CA THR A 43 -9.83 4.22 6.23
C THR A 43 -11.23 4.78 6.04
N VAL A 44 -11.37 5.93 5.35
CA VAL A 44 -12.67 6.55 5.11
C VAL A 44 -13.56 5.68 4.21
N ILE A 45 -13.03 5.17 3.09
CA ILE A 45 -13.81 4.33 2.16
C ILE A 45 -14.28 3.04 2.86
N ILE A 46 -13.39 2.37 3.59
CA ILE A 46 -13.73 1.16 4.35
C ILE A 46 -14.77 1.49 5.43
N ALA A 47 -14.58 2.54 6.22
CA ALA A 47 -15.51 2.91 7.28
C ALA A 47 -16.91 3.21 6.75
N LEU A 48 -16.99 3.89 5.61
CA LEU A 48 -18.28 4.17 4.94
C LEU A 48 -18.95 2.90 4.45
N SER A 49 -18.20 1.93 3.92
CA SER A 49 -18.77 0.66 3.47
C SER A 49 -19.17 -0.27 4.61
N LEU A 50 -18.56 -0.14 5.79
CA LEU A 50 -18.90 -0.94 6.97
C LEU A 50 -20.11 -0.37 7.73
N HIS A 51 -20.34 0.95 7.64
CA HIS A 51 -21.38 1.62 8.40
C HIS A 51 -22.77 1.21 7.88
N GLY A 52 -23.62 0.75 8.80
CA GLY A 52 -24.97 0.30 8.50
C GLY A 52 -25.07 -1.16 8.01
N GLU A 53 -24.06 -1.71 7.36
CA GLU A 53 -24.06 -3.11 6.91
C GLU A 53 -23.44 -4.05 7.97
N THR A 54 -22.26 -3.71 8.47
CA THR A 54 -21.50 -4.56 9.41
C THR A 54 -21.54 -4.01 10.83
N TYR A 55 -21.39 -2.70 10.99
CA TYR A 55 -21.36 -2.00 12.28
C TYR A 55 -22.36 -0.85 12.28
N GLN A 56 -23.13 -0.71 13.39
CA GLN A 56 -24.12 0.35 13.53
C GLN A 56 -23.49 1.69 13.95
N GLY A 57 -22.36 1.64 14.66
CA GLY A 57 -21.68 2.83 15.19
C GLY A 57 -20.62 3.37 14.23
N VAL A 58 -20.66 4.68 13.91
CA VAL A 58 -19.61 5.35 13.10
C VAL A 58 -18.23 5.19 13.72
N GLY A 59 -18.12 5.36 15.05
CA GLY A 59 -16.84 5.22 15.76
C GLY A 59 -16.28 3.79 15.72
N GLU A 60 -17.16 2.80 15.72
CA GLU A 60 -16.81 1.40 15.61
C GLU A 60 -16.31 1.08 14.19
N SER A 61 -17.06 1.46 13.17
CA SER A 61 -16.68 1.31 11.76
C SER A 61 -15.31 1.96 11.49
N LEU A 62 -15.09 3.19 12.00
CA LEU A 62 -13.84 3.91 11.84
C LEU A 62 -12.67 3.20 12.54
N ARG A 63 -12.88 2.66 13.74
CA ARG A 63 -11.86 1.95 14.51
C ARG A 63 -11.39 0.69 13.79
N TYR A 64 -12.29 -0.15 13.31
CA TYR A 64 -11.95 -1.37 12.59
C TYR A 64 -11.35 -1.07 11.23
N ALA A 65 -11.91 -0.10 10.48
CA ALA A 65 -11.35 0.35 9.20
C ALA A 65 -9.92 0.88 9.35
N ALA A 66 -9.67 1.77 10.30
CA ALA A 66 -8.33 2.33 10.54
C ALA A 66 -7.33 1.27 10.97
N PHE A 67 -7.74 0.31 11.80
CA PHE A 67 -6.87 -0.77 12.23
C PHE A 67 -6.45 -1.65 11.05
N GLN A 68 -7.39 -2.12 10.25
CA GLN A 68 -7.09 -2.99 9.12
C GLN A 68 -6.36 -2.28 7.99
N ALA A 69 -6.74 -1.03 7.67
CA ALA A 69 -6.01 -0.22 6.71
C ALA A 69 -4.55 0.00 7.14
N ALA A 70 -4.30 0.31 8.43
CA ALA A 70 -2.95 0.43 8.96
C ALA A 70 -2.19 -0.88 8.87
N SER A 71 -2.79 -1.99 9.34
CA SER A 71 -2.16 -3.30 9.38
C SER A 71 -1.71 -3.79 8.00
N ILE A 72 -2.58 -3.66 7.01
CA ILE A 72 -2.28 -4.09 5.63
C ILE A 72 -1.28 -3.14 4.96
N LEU A 73 -1.49 -1.81 5.03
CA LEU A 73 -0.61 -0.84 4.39
C LEU A 73 0.82 -0.86 4.95
N THR A 74 0.96 -1.08 6.27
CA THR A 74 2.28 -1.15 6.91
C THR A 74 2.87 -2.55 6.91
N THR A 75 2.15 -3.51 6.32
CA THR A 75 2.53 -4.92 6.27
C THR A 75 2.79 -5.53 7.66
N THR A 76 2.01 -5.10 8.67
CA THR A 76 2.10 -5.64 10.04
C THR A 76 1.37 -6.97 10.17
N GLY A 77 0.25 -7.15 9.46
CA GLY A 77 -0.51 -8.40 9.40
C GLY A 77 -1.41 -8.69 10.60
N TYR A 78 -1.54 -7.78 11.56
CA TYR A 78 -2.47 -7.97 12.68
C TYR A 78 -3.91 -7.81 12.21
N ALA A 79 -4.81 -8.65 12.72
CA ALA A 79 -6.23 -8.58 12.47
C ALA A 79 -7.02 -8.46 13.78
N THR A 80 -8.05 -7.63 13.80
CA THR A 80 -8.99 -7.48 14.91
C THR A 80 -10.42 -7.85 14.51
N ALA A 81 -10.63 -8.11 13.22
CA ALA A 81 -11.90 -8.54 12.65
C ALA A 81 -11.64 -9.38 11.40
N ASP A 82 -12.61 -10.22 11.05
CA ASP A 82 -12.58 -10.96 9.80
C ASP A 82 -12.97 -10.06 8.63
N PHE A 83 -11.97 -9.47 7.99
CA PHE A 83 -12.20 -8.61 6.83
C PHE A 83 -12.60 -9.39 5.57
N ALA A 84 -12.46 -10.73 5.56
CA ALA A 84 -12.95 -11.55 4.46
C ALA A 84 -14.49 -11.61 4.43
N ALA A 85 -15.15 -11.34 5.56
CA ALA A 85 -16.60 -11.22 5.67
C ALA A 85 -17.14 -9.79 5.44
N TRP A 86 -16.28 -8.82 5.18
CA TRP A 86 -16.66 -7.42 4.97
C TRP A 86 -17.27 -7.18 3.57
N PRO A 87 -17.99 -6.06 3.35
CA PRO A 87 -18.48 -5.70 2.02
C PRO A 87 -17.37 -5.68 0.97
N ALA A 88 -17.71 -6.03 -0.28
CA ALA A 88 -16.74 -6.15 -1.38
C ALA A 88 -15.88 -4.90 -1.58
N VAL A 89 -16.44 -3.70 -1.36
CA VAL A 89 -15.71 -2.43 -1.46
C VAL A 89 -14.56 -2.38 -0.45
N ALA A 90 -14.81 -2.77 0.81
CA ALA A 90 -13.77 -2.82 1.85
C ALA A 90 -12.68 -3.83 1.50
N GLN A 91 -13.06 -5.02 1.01
CA GLN A 91 -12.12 -6.05 0.58
C GLN A 91 -11.24 -5.58 -0.58
N ILE A 92 -11.83 -4.92 -1.60
CA ILE A 92 -11.08 -4.38 -2.76
C ILE A 92 -10.08 -3.32 -2.30
N VAL A 93 -10.48 -2.42 -1.39
CA VAL A 93 -9.57 -1.38 -0.87
C VAL A 93 -8.39 -2.02 -0.12
N LEU A 94 -8.64 -3.00 0.75
CA LEU A 94 -7.57 -3.73 1.45
C LEU A 94 -6.67 -4.48 0.46
N PHE A 95 -7.25 -5.14 -0.55
CA PHE A 95 -6.49 -5.82 -1.61
C PHE A 95 -5.56 -4.85 -2.37
N ILE A 96 -6.03 -3.65 -2.71
CA ILE A 96 -5.19 -2.62 -3.34
C ILE A 96 -4.06 -2.19 -2.41
N LEU A 97 -4.34 -2.02 -1.11
CA LEU A 97 -3.31 -1.65 -0.13
C LEU A 97 -2.20 -2.70 0.02
N MET A 98 -2.50 -3.99 -0.20
CA MET A 98 -1.50 -5.06 -0.16
C MET A 98 -0.36 -4.86 -1.17
N PHE A 99 -0.61 -4.17 -2.29
CA PHE A 99 0.43 -3.84 -3.27
C PHE A 99 1.30 -2.66 -2.84
N VAL A 100 0.74 -1.70 -2.10
CA VAL A 100 1.40 -0.42 -1.85
C VAL A 100 2.57 -0.56 -0.88
N GLY A 101 2.32 -1.09 0.32
CA GLY A 101 3.31 -1.19 1.39
C GLY A 101 3.59 0.12 2.11
N GLY A 102 4.59 0.13 3.00
CA GLY A 102 5.02 1.32 3.75
C GLY A 102 5.92 2.27 2.94
N SER A 103 6.41 3.33 3.61
CA SER A 103 7.39 4.25 3.02
C SER A 103 8.77 3.59 2.85
N ALA A 104 9.59 4.09 1.93
CA ALA A 104 10.99 3.69 1.84
C ALA A 104 11.74 4.04 3.15
N GLY A 105 12.58 3.12 3.63
CA GLY A 105 13.24 3.29 4.92
C GLY A 105 12.31 3.18 6.14
N SER A 106 11.15 2.51 5.99
CA SER A 106 10.28 2.04 7.06
C SER A 106 10.45 0.54 7.28
N THR A 107 9.80 -0.01 8.30
CA THR A 107 9.77 -1.47 8.56
C THR A 107 8.85 -2.24 7.62
N GLY A 108 7.93 -1.57 6.92
CA GLY A 108 6.95 -2.20 6.04
C GLY A 108 7.57 -2.88 4.82
N GLY A 109 6.95 -3.94 4.31
CA GLY A 109 7.26 -4.63 3.06
C GLY A 109 6.64 -3.96 1.82
N GLY A 110 6.29 -4.77 0.82
CA GLY A 110 5.61 -4.34 -0.42
C GLY A 110 6.44 -3.50 -1.38
N ILE A 111 5.77 -2.91 -2.37
CA ILE A 111 6.41 -2.13 -3.46
C ILE A 111 7.04 -0.83 -2.95
N LYS A 112 6.53 -0.24 -1.89
CA LYS A 112 6.84 1.07 -1.28
C LYS A 112 6.13 2.24 -1.95
N VAL A 113 5.61 3.11 -1.09
CA VAL A 113 4.83 4.30 -1.50
C VAL A 113 5.56 5.17 -2.51
N VAL A 114 6.86 5.43 -2.31
CA VAL A 114 7.62 6.29 -3.24
C VAL A 114 7.69 5.72 -4.66
N ARG A 115 7.77 4.38 -4.80
CA ARG A 115 7.78 3.74 -6.13
C ARG A 115 6.43 3.85 -6.81
N VAL A 116 5.34 3.62 -6.06
CA VAL A 116 3.96 3.78 -6.57
C VAL A 116 3.73 5.22 -7.03
N VAL A 117 4.09 6.22 -6.23
CA VAL A 117 3.99 7.64 -6.58
C VAL A 117 4.84 7.99 -7.80
N THR A 118 6.04 7.44 -7.90
CA THR A 118 6.94 7.71 -9.05
C THR A 118 6.36 7.14 -10.33
N LEU A 119 5.86 5.89 -10.31
CA LEU A 119 5.23 5.26 -11.48
C LEU A 119 3.96 6.01 -11.91
N PHE A 120 3.13 6.41 -10.95
CA PHE A 120 1.93 7.19 -11.26
C PHE A 120 2.28 8.52 -11.94
N LYS A 121 3.29 9.24 -11.41
CA LYS A 121 3.79 10.47 -12.03
C LYS A 121 4.43 10.22 -13.40
N GLN A 122 5.13 9.11 -13.57
CA GLN A 122 5.69 8.71 -14.87
C GLN A 122 4.58 8.47 -15.88
N GLY A 123 3.56 7.69 -15.54
CA GLY A 123 2.40 7.45 -16.41
C GLY A 123 1.72 8.75 -16.82
N LEU A 124 1.49 9.68 -15.87
CA LEU A 124 0.92 10.99 -16.18
C LEU A 124 1.84 11.83 -17.10
N ASN A 125 3.15 11.73 -16.96
CA ASN A 125 4.08 12.42 -17.85
C ASN A 125 4.07 11.83 -19.25
N GLU A 126 4.00 10.49 -19.39
CA GLU A 126 3.87 9.84 -20.70
C GLU A 126 2.59 10.31 -21.43
N MET A 127 1.46 10.40 -20.72
CA MET A 127 0.23 10.96 -21.28
C MET A 127 0.42 12.42 -21.74
N LYS A 128 1.16 13.24 -20.96
CA LYS A 128 1.47 14.62 -21.35
C LYS A 128 2.38 14.69 -22.59
N TYR A 129 3.32 13.75 -22.74
CA TYR A 129 4.17 13.65 -23.94
C TYR A 129 3.36 13.34 -25.19
N LEU A 130 2.33 12.48 -25.09
CA LEU A 130 1.42 12.21 -26.21
C LEU A 130 0.69 13.47 -26.69
N LEU A 131 0.30 14.34 -25.74
CA LEU A 131 -0.38 15.60 -26.08
C LEU A 131 0.60 16.71 -26.51
N HIS A 132 1.80 16.73 -25.97
CA HIS A 132 2.81 17.75 -26.22
C HIS A 132 4.19 17.12 -26.45
N PRO A 133 4.46 16.54 -27.64
CA PRO A 133 5.67 15.77 -27.91
C PRO A 133 7.00 16.55 -27.76
N ARG A 134 6.94 17.88 -27.88
CA ARG A 134 8.11 18.76 -27.68
C ARG A 134 8.27 19.25 -26.24
N GLY A 135 7.35 18.89 -25.34
CA GLY A 135 7.40 19.28 -23.93
C GLY A 135 8.51 18.58 -23.15
N VAL A 136 9.10 19.23 -22.16
CA VAL A 136 10.07 18.62 -21.23
C VAL A 136 9.39 18.43 -19.87
N PHE A 137 8.97 17.21 -19.57
CA PHE A 137 8.32 16.87 -18.31
C PHE A 137 9.29 16.10 -17.41
N ARG A 138 9.55 16.61 -16.22
CA ARG A 138 10.43 15.98 -15.22
C ARG A 138 9.61 15.47 -14.04
N ILE A 139 9.85 14.23 -13.62
CA ILE A 139 9.31 13.70 -12.36
C ILE A 139 10.04 14.38 -11.22
N ARG A 140 9.27 14.88 -10.23
CA ARG A 140 9.82 15.44 -8.99
C ARG A 140 9.23 14.72 -7.78
N ILE A 141 10.12 14.33 -6.85
CA ILE A 141 9.77 13.73 -5.55
C ILE A 141 10.38 14.62 -4.47
N SER A 142 9.56 15.09 -3.55
CA SER A 142 9.96 16.01 -2.46
C SER A 142 10.72 17.27 -2.95
N GLY A 143 10.36 17.72 -4.16
CA GLY A 143 11.00 18.89 -4.81
C GLY A 143 12.21 18.57 -5.69
N GLU A 144 12.85 17.42 -5.50
CA GLU A 144 14.04 16.99 -6.26
C GLU A 144 13.64 16.27 -7.57
N PRO A 145 14.35 16.52 -8.67
CA PRO A 145 14.12 15.83 -9.93
C PRO A 145 14.59 14.37 -9.85
N VAL A 146 13.73 13.44 -10.24
CA VAL A 146 14.08 12.01 -10.36
C VAL A 146 14.77 11.80 -11.71
N GLY A 147 15.98 11.26 -11.68
CA GLY A 147 16.72 10.90 -12.90
C GLY A 147 16.03 9.78 -13.68
N LYS A 148 16.14 9.81 -15.02
CA LYS A 148 15.53 8.79 -15.90
C LYS A 148 15.95 7.37 -15.52
N HIS A 149 17.22 7.15 -15.15
CA HIS A 149 17.74 5.85 -14.72
C HIS A 149 17.03 5.31 -13.48
N ILE A 150 16.67 6.18 -12.51
CA ILE A 150 15.92 5.79 -11.31
C ILE A 150 14.48 5.37 -11.69
N ALA A 151 13.83 6.14 -12.58
CA ALA A 151 12.49 5.81 -13.07
C ALA A 151 12.48 4.45 -13.79
N TYR A 152 13.46 4.17 -14.66
CA TYR A 152 13.60 2.87 -15.31
C TYR A 152 13.90 1.74 -14.32
N ALA A 153 14.75 1.96 -13.34
CA ALA A 153 15.02 0.96 -12.29
C ALA A 153 13.76 0.63 -11.48
N ILE A 154 12.93 1.63 -11.18
CA ILE A 154 11.63 1.41 -10.50
C ILE A 154 10.67 0.61 -11.40
N SER A 155 10.59 0.94 -12.69
CA SER A 155 9.75 0.19 -13.63
C SER A 155 10.21 -1.26 -13.77
N GLY A 156 11.52 -1.50 -13.86
CA GLY A 156 12.11 -2.84 -13.89
C GLY A 156 11.81 -3.64 -12.61
N PHE A 157 11.93 -2.99 -11.44
CA PHE A 157 11.58 -3.62 -10.17
C PHE A 157 10.11 -4.04 -10.12
N VAL A 158 9.19 -3.15 -10.54
CA VAL A 158 7.76 -3.45 -10.50
C VAL A 158 7.39 -4.53 -11.52
N PHE A 159 8.02 -4.53 -12.70
CA PHE A 159 7.86 -5.63 -13.65
C PHE A 159 8.29 -6.97 -13.04
N LEU A 160 9.47 -7.02 -12.41
CA LEU A 160 9.95 -8.24 -11.75
C LEU A 160 9.05 -8.66 -10.59
N TYR A 161 8.54 -7.69 -9.80
CA TYR A 161 7.60 -7.96 -8.71
C TYR A 161 6.33 -8.65 -9.22
N PHE A 162 5.71 -8.13 -10.29
CA PHE A 162 4.53 -8.75 -10.89
C PHE A 162 4.85 -10.12 -11.53
N PHE A 163 6.01 -10.26 -12.16
CA PHE A 163 6.46 -11.55 -12.69
C PHE A 163 6.56 -12.59 -11.58
N LEU A 164 7.23 -12.26 -10.47
CA LEU A 164 7.36 -13.16 -9.32
C LEU A 164 6.00 -13.42 -8.66
N LEU A 165 5.12 -12.41 -8.59
CA LEU A 165 3.76 -12.58 -8.08
C LEU A 165 3.00 -13.63 -8.89
N LEU A 166 3.02 -13.54 -10.21
CA LEU A 166 2.34 -14.52 -11.08
C LEU A 166 2.97 -15.90 -10.97
N LEU A 167 4.29 -15.99 -10.94
CA LEU A 167 5.00 -17.26 -10.77
C LEU A 167 4.63 -17.93 -9.43
N THR A 168 4.68 -17.17 -8.33
CA THR A 168 4.31 -17.69 -7.00
C THR A 168 2.84 -18.08 -6.95
N THR A 169 1.94 -17.27 -7.54
CA THR A 169 0.52 -17.61 -7.64
C THR A 169 0.31 -18.95 -8.35
N MET A 170 1.02 -19.18 -9.46
CA MET A 170 0.95 -20.43 -10.22
C MET A 170 1.43 -21.62 -9.37
N LEU A 171 2.54 -21.46 -8.64
CA LEU A 171 3.06 -22.52 -7.75
C LEU A 171 2.06 -22.87 -6.65
N VAL A 172 1.41 -21.87 -6.02
CA VAL A 172 0.39 -22.12 -4.99
C VAL A 172 -0.87 -22.75 -5.59
N ALA A 173 -1.24 -22.38 -6.83
CA ALA A 173 -2.39 -22.99 -7.52
C ALA A 173 -2.15 -24.46 -7.86
N ILE A 174 -0.93 -24.86 -8.23
CA ILE A 174 -0.53 -26.25 -8.47
C ILE A 174 -0.73 -27.11 -7.21
N ALA A 175 -0.62 -26.53 -6.02
CA ALA A 175 -0.91 -27.20 -4.76
C ALA A 175 -2.42 -27.41 -4.48
N GLY A 176 -3.31 -27.10 -5.44
CA GLY A 176 -4.75 -27.36 -5.37
C GLY A 176 -5.58 -26.26 -4.71
N ASN A 177 -5.05 -25.04 -4.67
CA ASN A 177 -5.79 -23.88 -4.15
C ASN A 177 -6.56 -23.14 -5.27
N ASP A 178 -7.64 -22.47 -4.88
CA ASP A 178 -8.41 -21.57 -5.76
C ASP A 178 -7.60 -20.32 -6.14
N ILE A 179 -8.04 -19.63 -7.18
CA ILE A 179 -7.35 -18.45 -7.73
C ILE A 179 -7.18 -17.34 -6.70
N LEU A 180 -8.25 -17.04 -5.92
CA LEU A 180 -8.24 -15.99 -4.92
C LEU A 180 -7.22 -16.30 -3.81
N THR A 181 -7.28 -17.50 -3.25
CA THR A 181 -6.33 -17.98 -2.24
C THR A 181 -4.90 -17.94 -2.77
N SER A 182 -4.66 -18.46 -3.99
CA SER A 182 -3.32 -18.51 -4.58
C SER A 182 -2.73 -17.13 -4.81
N LEU A 183 -3.51 -16.20 -5.39
CA LEU A 183 -3.05 -14.84 -5.67
C LEU A 183 -2.77 -14.06 -4.39
N THR A 184 -3.68 -14.14 -3.41
CA THR A 184 -3.50 -13.40 -2.16
C THR A 184 -2.43 -14.02 -1.27
N THR A 185 -2.20 -15.34 -1.32
CA THR A 185 -1.05 -15.99 -0.68
C THR A 185 0.26 -15.46 -1.25
N ALA A 186 0.38 -15.44 -2.59
CA ALA A 186 1.57 -14.91 -3.25
C ALA A 186 1.79 -13.41 -2.89
N LEU A 187 0.72 -12.62 -2.89
CA LEU A 187 0.78 -11.20 -2.56
C LEU A 187 1.16 -10.97 -1.10
N ALA A 188 0.55 -11.71 -0.16
CA ALA A 188 0.82 -11.60 1.26
C ALA A 188 2.26 -12.02 1.62
N THR A 189 2.79 -13.07 0.97
CA THR A 189 4.15 -13.54 1.20
C THR A 189 5.21 -12.63 0.57
N LEU A 190 5.04 -12.22 -0.69
CA LEU A 190 5.96 -11.27 -1.34
C LEU A 190 5.94 -9.88 -0.69
N GLY A 191 4.75 -9.43 -0.25
CA GLY A 191 4.59 -8.17 0.48
C GLY A 191 4.99 -8.25 1.95
N ASN A 192 5.24 -9.46 2.48
CA ASN A 192 5.49 -9.72 3.89
C ASN A 192 4.38 -9.16 4.80
N ILE A 193 3.11 -9.42 4.44
CA ILE A 193 1.93 -8.89 5.13
C ILE A 193 1.41 -9.87 6.19
N GLY A 194 1.24 -11.14 5.81
CA GLY A 194 0.68 -12.22 6.62
C GLY A 194 -0.69 -12.67 6.09
N PRO A 195 -1.81 -12.10 6.56
CA PRO A 195 -3.13 -12.54 6.10
C PRO A 195 -3.44 -12.08 4.68
N GLY A 196 -4.28 -12.87 3.98
CA GLY A 196 -4.82 -12.56 2.66
C GLY A 196 -6.33 -12.77 2.62
N PHE A 197 -6.83 -13.26 1.49
CA PHE A 197 -8.23 -13.62 1.28
C PHE A 197 -8.35 -15.11 0.94
N GLY A 198 -9.57 -15.66 1.02
CA GLY A 198 -9.82 -17.08 0.84
C GLY A 198 -9.35 -17.88 2.05
N LYS A 199 -8.67 -19.03 1.83
CA LYS A 199 -8.24 -19.93 2.91
C LYS A 199 -7.21 -19.32 3.86
N ILE A 200 -6.52 -18.24 3.46
CA ILE A 200 -5.55 -17.51 4.28
C ILE A 200 -6.11 -16.22 4.86
N GLY A 201 -7.44 -16.19 5.07
CA GLY A 201 -8.11 -15.07 5.73
C GLY A 201 -7.60 -14.82 7.15
N PRO A 202 -7.93 -13.66 7.73
CA PRO A 202 -7.35 -13.21 9.01
C PRO A 202 -7.73 -14.09 10.21
N THR A 203 -8.79 -14.88 10.10
CA THR A 203 -9.32 -15.76 11.16
C THR A 203 -9.12 -17.25 10.85
N LEU A 204 -8.63 -17.57 9.66
CA LEU A 204 -8.35 -18.93 9.24
C LEU A 204 -6.86 -19.25 9.50
N ASN A 205 -6.62 -20.43 10.08
CA ASN A 205 -5.26 -20.94 10.24
C ASN A 205 -4.82 -21.68 8.98
N TYR A 206 -3.56 -21.58 8.66
CA TYR A 206 -2.90 -22.32 7.56
C TYR A 206 -2.95 -23.83 7.79
#